data_d6013de6e42292b8045794d1345ea848
#
_entry.id   d6013de6e42292b8045794d1345ea848
#
_cell.length_a   1.000
_cell.length_b   1.000
_cell.length_c   1.000
_cell.angle_alpha   90.00
_cell.angle_beta   90.00
_cell.angle_gamma   90.00
#
_symmetry.space_group_name_H-M   'P 1'
#
loop_
_entity.id
_entity.type
_entity.pdbx_description
1 polymer ?
#
loop_
_entity_poly.entity_id
_entity_poly.type
_entity_poly.pdbx_seq_one_letter_code
_entity_poly.pdbx_strand_id
1 'polypeptide(L)'
;MQSRAAIRYAKAIFEIAKEENSIDSVFSDMKTVEILCNSSHDFKNLLSNSQISYNEKKTAILSLIKDHNSLTIKLLDLLIQNKRVYIVNDIANSFIQLYNSHNDIKEAVVITASPINKDLEEKILSKINVSDLKSINLKNIVKPEILGGFIIRFDGKEYNASVKQNLNNLKTQLTN
;
A
#
# COMPACT_ATOMS: atom_id res chain seq x y z
N MET A 1 -2.21 -0.19 -12.85
CA MET A 1 -2.20 1.22 -13.33
C MET A 1 -3.40 1.90 -12.68
N GLN A 2 -3.18 2.90 -11.82
CA GLN A 2 -4.29 3.55 -11.12
C GLN A 2 -5.20 4.31 -12.09
N SER A 3 -6.52 4.19 -11.90
CA SER A 3 -7.51 4.88 -12.71
C SER A 3 -7.44 6.41 -12.46
N ARG A 4 -7.48 7.24 -13.53
CA ARG A 4 -7.56 8.71 -13.39
C ARG A 4 -8.76 9.15 -12.54
N ALA A 5 -9.85 8.39 -12.58
CA ALA A 5 -11.01 8.65 -11.73
C ALA A 5 -10.69 8.41 -10.27
N ALA A 6 -9.99 7.33 -9.92
CA ALA A 6 -9.61 7.00 -8.54
C ALA A 6 -8.73 8.10 -7.92
N ILE A 7 -7.75 8.61 -8.67
CA ILE A 7 -6.90 9.72 -8.21
C ILE A 7 -7.72 10.98 -7.91
N ARG A 8 -8.73 11.29 -8.73
CA ARG A 8 -9.60 12.46 -8.52
C ARG A 8 -10.46 12.31 -7.26
N TYR A 9 -11.05 11.12 -7.03
CA TYR A 9 -11.82 10.85 -5.82
C TYR A 9 -10.92 10.89 -4.57
N ALA A 10 -9.73 10.29 -4.65
CA ALA A 10 -8.78 10.30 -3.54
C ALA A 10 -8.34 11.72 -3.16
N LYS A 11 -8.04 12.58 -4.15
CA LYS A 11 -7.72 13.99 -3.90
C LYS A 11 -8.87 14.74 -3.25
N ALA A 12 -10.10 14.57 -3.77
CA ALA A 12 -11.28 15.26 -3.24
C ALA A 12 -11.53 14.89 -1.76
N ILE A 13 -11.51 13.60 -1.43
CA ILE A 13 -11.73 13.15 -0.06
C ILE A 13 -10.56 13.53 0.86
N PHE A 14 -9.33 13.58 0.35
CA PHE A 14 -8.16 14.01 1.09
C PHE A 14 -8.27 15.48 1.51
N GLU A 15 -8.67 16.37 0.60
CA GLU A 15 -8.85 17.79 0.90
C GLU A 15 -9.98 18.00 1.94
N ILE A 16 -11.12 17.31 1.78
CA ILE A 16 -12.22 17.40 2.75
C ILE A 16 -11.77 16.86 4.12
N ALA A 17 -11.08 15.73 4.16
CA ALA A 17 -10.57 15.15 5.40
C ALA A 17 -9.55 16.08 6.09
N LYS A 18 -8.79 16.85 5.31
CA LYS A 18 -7.87 17.86 5.83
C LYS A 18 -8.62 19.03 6.46
N GLU A 19 -9.67 19.54 5.81
CA GLU A 19 -10.52 20.60 6.34
C GLU A 19 -11.25 20.18 7.62
N GLU A 20 -11.73 18.93 7.69
CA GLU A 20 -12.41 18.39 8.86
C GLU A 20 -11.46 17.84 9.95
N ASN A 21 -10.12 17.97 9.80
CA ASN A 21 -9.10 17.39 10.70
C ASN A 21 -9.31 15.89 10.99
N SER A 22 -9.76 15.13 10.00
CA SER A 22 -10.10 13.73 10.11
C SER A 22 -9.25 12.81 9.22
N ILE A 23 -8.10 13.32 8.74
CA ILE A 23 -7.22 12.61 7.79
C ILE A 23 -6.80 11.24 8.32
N ASP A 24 -6.40 11.17 9.61
CA ASP A 24 -5.90 9.92 10.21
C ASP A 24 -6.98 8.84 10.31
N SER A 25 -8.21 9.26 10.63
CA SER A 25 -9.37 8.35 10.69
C SER A 25 -9.70 7.80 9.29
N VAL A 26 -9.77 8.67 8.29
CA VAL A 26 -10.01 8.25 6.88
C VAL A 26 -8.84 7.40 6.37
N PHE A 27 -7.60 7.70 6.75
CA PHE A 27 -6.44 6.88 6.41
C PHE A 27 -6.55 5.46 6.97
N SER A 28 -6.98 5.30 8.23
CA SER A 28 -7.22 3.99 8.84
C SER A 28 -8.25 3.18 8.06
N ASP A 29 -9.36 3.81 7.66
CA ASP A 29 -10.39 3.18 6.84
C ASP A 29 -9.84 2.72 5.48
N MET A 30 -9.12 3.62 4.78
CA MET A 30 -8.52 3.31 3.48
C MET A 30 -7.46 2.20 3.58
N LYS A 31 -6.70 2.18 4.66
CA LYS A 31 -5.71 1.12 4.93
C LYS A 31 -6.39 -0.23 5.14
N THR A 32 -7.50 -0.25 5.86
CA THR A 32 -8.31 -1.47 6.04
C THR A 32 -8.85 -1.98 4.70
N VAL A 33 -9.38 -1.08 3.85
CA VAL A 33 -9.84 -1.44 2.50
C VAL A 33 -8.70 -2.01 1.65
N GLU A 34 -7.52 -1.40 1.67
CA GLU A 34 -6.33 -1.90 0.96
C GLU A 34 -5.96 -3.32 1.40
N ILE A 35 -5.88 -3.54 2.72
CA ILE A 35 -5.54 -4.85 3.30
C ILE A 35 -6.57 -5.90 2.89
N LEU A 36 -7.86 -5.61 3.01
CA LEU A 36 -8.94 -6.53 2.62
C LEU A 36 -8.87 -6.89 1.14
N CYS A 37 -8.64 -5.90 0.29
CA CYS A 37 -8.47 -6.13 -1.14
C CYS A 37 -7.23 -6.99 -1.46
N ASN A 38 -6.16 -6.87 -0.69
CA ASN A 38 -4.93 -7.62 -0.94
C ASN A 38 -4.96 -9.04 -0.34
N SER A 39 -5.61 -9.23 0.80
CA SER A 39 -5.66 -10.50 1.53
C SER A 39 -6.79 -11.43 1.07
N SER A 40 -7.92 -10.89 0.57
CA SER A 40 -9.10 -11.67 0.21
C SER A 40 -9.43 -11.58 -1.28
N HIS A 41 -9.34 -12.72 -1.97
CA HIS A 41 -9.79 -12.83 -3.35
C HIS A 41 -11.32 -12.69 -3.46
N ASP A 42 -12.04 -13.21 -2.46
CA ASP A 42 -13.50 -13.14 -2.41
C ASP A 42 -14.00 -11.71 -2.27
N PHE A 43 -13.29 -10.86 -1.50
CA PHE A 43 -13.61 -9.45 -1.38
C PHE A 43 -13.42 -8.71 -2.72
N LYS A 44 -12.36 -9.01 -3.48
CA LYS A 44 -12.19 -8.45 -4.84
C LYS A 44 -13.32 -8.90 -5.77
N ASN A 45 -13.67 -10.18 -5.72
CA ASN A 45 -14.77 -10.73 -6.52
C ASN A 45 -16.10 -10.07 -6.16
N LEU A 46 -16.38 -9.85 -4.87
CA LEU A 46 -17.58 -9.14 -4.41
C LEU A 46 -17.65 -7.73 -5.00
N LEU A 47 -16.55 -6.98 -4.99
CA LEU A 47 -16.51 -5.63 -5.54
C LEU A 47 -16.74 -5.60 -7.05
N SER A 48 -16.19 -6.56 -7.79
CA SER A 48 -16.27 -6.64 -9.25
C SER A 48 -17.54 -7.32 -9.78
N ASN A 49 -18.21 -8.15 -8.95
CA ASN A 49 -19.39 -8.89 -9.38
C ASN A 49 -20.57 -7.94 -9.67
N SER A 50 -21.07 -7.95 -10.91
CA SER A 50 -22.19 -7.11 -11.34
C SER A 50 -23.56 -7.58 -10.86
N GLN A 51 -23.69 -8.84 -10.40
CA GLN A 51 -24.95 -9.40 -9.91
C GLN A 51 -25.26 -9.00 -8.47
N ILE A 52 -24.25 -8.64 -7.68
CA ILE A 52 -24.41 -8.18 -6.29
C ILE A 52 -24.83 -6.71 -6.32
N SER A 53 -25.88 -6.38 -5.58
CA SER A 53 -26.37 -5.01 -5.51
C SER A 53 -25.34 -4.06 -4.88
N TYR A 54 -25.36 -2.80 -5.28
CA TYR A 54 -24.42 -1.80 -4.75
C TYR A 54 -24.60 -1.59 -3.25
N ASN A 55 -25.82 -1.72 -2.73
CA ASN A 55 -26.10 -1.60 -1.30
C ASN A 55 -25.51 -2.78 -0.50
N GLU A 56 -25.59 -4.00 -1.01
CA GLU A 56 -24.95 -5.16 -0.39
C GLU A 56 -23.44 -4.98 -0.35
N LYS A 57 -22.82 -4.47 -1.43
CA LYS A 57 -21.38 -4.15 -1.46
C LYS A 57 -21.03 -3.10 -0.39
N LYS A 58 -21.82 -2.03 -0.25
CA LYS A 58 -21.62 -1.02 0.80
C LYS A 58 -21.67 -1.64 2.18
N THR A 59 -22.72 -2.42 2.46
CA THR A 59 -22.90 -3.07 3.76
C THR A 59 -21.73 -4.00 4.07
N ALA A 60 -21.27 -4.78 3.10
CA ALA A 60 -20.11 -5.66 3.26
C ALA A 60 -18.81 -4.87 3.56
N ILE A 61 -18.56 -3.75 2.88
CA ILE A 61 -17.39 -2.90 3.15
C ILE A 61 -17.49 -2.33 4.57
N LEU A 62 -18.62 -1.73 4.93
CA LEU A 62 -18.80 -1.08 6.23
C LEU A 62 -18.78 -2.07 7.41
N SER A 63 -19.25 -3.31 7.23
CA SER A 63 -19.16 -4.34 8.27
C SER A 63 -17.74 -4.78 8.60
N LEU A 64 -16.81 -4.60 7.67
CA LEU A 64 -15.40 -4.97 7.82
C LEU A 64 -14.52 -3.82 8.36
N ILE A 65 -14.98 -2.58 8.23
CA ILE A 65 -14.30 -1.40 8.77
C ILE A 65 -14.92 -1.08 10.13
N LYS A 66 -14.17 -1.28 11.20
CA LYS A 66 -14.59 -0.87 12.56
C LYS A 66 -14.44 0.65 12.70
N ASP A 67 -15.42 1.31 13.31
CA ASP A 67 -15.39 2.74 13.63
C ASP A 67 -15.15 3.66 12.42
N HIS A 68 -15.81 3.34 11.29
CA HIS A 68 -15.65 4.06 10.03
C HIS A 68 -16.03 5.54 10.11
N ASN A 69 -15.26 6.39 9.44
CA ASN A 69 -15.49 7.82 9.39
C ASN A 69 -16.71 8.17 8.50
N SER A 70 -17.41 9.26 8.83
CA SER A 70 -18.55 9.76 8.05
C SER A 70 -18.18 10.07 6.60
N LEU A 71 -16.95 10.54 6.34
CA LEU A 71 -16.47 10.80 4.98
C LEU A 71 -16.29 9.51 4.17
N THR A 72 -15.89 8.41 4.81
CA THR A 72 -15.80 7.10 4.16
C THR A 72 -17.18 6.63 3.70
N ILE A 73 -18.23 6.84 4.52
CA ILE A 73 -19.61 6.53 4.13
C ILE A 73 -20.03 7.39 2.94
N LYS A 74 -19.83 8.71 3.00
CA LYS A 74 -20.16 9.64 1.91
C LYS A 74 -19.46 9.26 0.60
N LEU A 75 -18.17 8.86 0.68
CA LEU A 75 -17.43 8.37 -0.47
C LEU A 75 -18.08 7.12 -1.07
N LEU A 76 -18.42 6.13 -0.25
CA LEU A 76 -19.07 4.90 -0.70
C LEU A 76 -20.42 5.19 -1.35
N ASP A 77 -21.23 6.09 -0.77
CA ASP A 77 -22.53 6.50 -1.35
C ASP A 77 -22.34 7.15 -2.72
N LEU A 78 -21.36 8.03 -2.86
CA LEU A 78 -21.01 8.68 -4.13
C LEU A 78 -20.55 7.65 -5.17
N LEU A 79 -19.75 6.66 -4.77
CA LEU A 79 -19.30 5.60 -5.66
C LEU A 79 -20.45 4.69 -6.10
N ILE A 80 -21.42 4.43 -5.21
CA ILE A 80 -22.64 3.69 -5.51
C ILE A 80 -23.48 4.43 -6.55
N GLN A 81 -23.78 5.72 -6.30
CA GLN A 81 -24.56 6.56 -7.22
C GLN A 81 -23.93 6.59 -8.62
N ASN A 82 -22.60 6.65 -8.68
CA ASN A 82 -21.86 6.67 -9.94
C ASN A 82 -21.56 5.28 -10.51
N LYS A 83 -22.04 4.19 -9.89
CA LYS A 83 -21.77 2.79 -10.30
C LYS A 83 -20.28 2.46 -10.37
N ARG A 84 -19.45 3.00 -9.47
CA ARG A 84 -17.98 2.93 -9.50
C ARG A 84 -17.37 2.30 -8.25
N VAL A 85 -18.11 1.49 -7.49
CA VAL A 85 -17.59 0.84 -6.26
C VAL A 85 -16.36 -0.04 -6.55
N TYR A 86 -16.26 -0.60 -7.75
CA TYR A 86 -15.13 -1.45 -8.16
C TYR A 86 -13.77 -0.74 -8.16
N ILE A 87 -13.73 0.60 -8.19
CA ILE A 87 -12.47 1.37 -8.10
C ILE A 87 -12.07 1.74 -6.66
N VAL A 88 -12.81 1.28 -5.63
CA VAL A 88 -12.54 1.65 -4.24
C VAL A 88 -11.12 1.30 -3.80
N ASN A 89 -10.57 0.17 -4.26
CA ASN A 89 -9.19 -0.22 -3.98
C ASN A 89 -8.18 0.77 -4.58
N ASP A 90 -8.40 1.21 -5.82
CA ASP A 90 -7.53 2.21 -6.45
C ASP A 90 -7.60 3.56 -5.73
N ILE A 91 -8.78 3.92 -5.21
CA ILE A 91 -8.99 5.13 -4.41
C ILE A 91 -8.21 5.02 -3.09
N ALA A 92 -8.35 3.89 -2.39
CA ALA A 92 -7.63 3.64 -1.15
C ALA A 92 -6.11 3.76 -1.34
N ASN A 93 -5.56 3.09 -2.35
CA ASN A 93 -4.14 3.19 -2.69
C ASN A 93 -3.70 4.63 -3.01
N SER A 94 -4.52 5.38 -3.77
CA SER A 94 -4.21 6.78 -4.11
C SER A 94 -4.27 7.70 -2.89
N PHE A 95 -5.22 7.47 -1.98
CA PHE A 95 -5.34 8.21 -0.72
C PHE A 95 -4.13 7.96 0.19
N ILE A 96 -3.73 6.69 0.34
CA ILE A 96 -2.53 6.32 1.13
C ILE A 96 -1.28 7.00 0.58
N GLN A 97 -1.12 7.07 -0.75
CA GLN A 97 -0.01 7.78 -1.37
C GLN A 97 -0.04 9.29 -1.06
N LEU A 98 -1.23 9.94 -1.12
CA LEU A 98 -1.38 11.35 -0.76
C LEU A 98 -1.06 11.59 0.71
N TYR A 99 -1.54 10.72 1.61
CA TYR A 99 -1.25 10.76 3.04
C TYR A 99 0.24 10.65 3.31
N ASN A 100 0.91 9.67 2.70
CA ASN A 100 2.35 9.47 2.84
C ASN A 100 3.13 10.71 2.34
N SER A 101 2.74 11.26 1.19
CA SER A 101 3.36 12.48 0.66
C SER A 101 3.14 13.70 1.54
N HIS A 102 1.97 13.82 2.16
CA HIS A 102 1.64 14.94 3.06
C HIS A 102 2.42 14.89 4.37
N ASN A 103 2.68 13.70 4.88
CA ASN A 103 3.41 13.48 6.13
C ASN A 103 4.90 13.20 5.92
N ASP A 104 5.44 13.44 4.72
CA ASP A 104 6.82 13.13 4.34
C ASP A 104 7.23 11.67 4.64
N ILE A 105 6.25 10.74 4.64
CA ILE A 105 6.49 9.33 4.84
C ILE A 105 7.00 8.73 3.51
N LYS A 106 8.24 8.32 3.50
CA LYS A 106 8.86 7.68 2.33
C LYS A 106 8.61 6.17 2.34
N GLU A 107 8.26 5.61 1.21
CA GLU A 107 8.09 4.17 1.06
C GLU A 107 9.42 3.53 0.62
N ALA A 108 9.88 2.54 1.40
CA ALA A 108 11.01 1.71 1.03
C ALA A 108 10.52 0.29 0.72
N VAL A 109 10.77 -0.19 -0.50
CA VAL A 109 10.44 -1.56 -0.89
C VAL A 109 11.63 -2.44 -0.61
N VAL A 110 11.41 -3.47 0.22
CA VAL A 110 12.43 -4.45 0.57
C VAL A 110 12.05 -5.81 0.00
N ILE A 111 12.92 -6.36 -0.84
CA ILE A 111 12.76 -7.70 -1.41
C ILE A 111 13.65 -8.66 -0.62
N THR A 112 13.08 -9.75 -0.10
CA THR A 112 13.76 -10.77 0.70
C THR A 112 13.42 -12.17 0.20
N ALA A 113 14.23 -13.17 0.54
CA ALA A 113 13.94 -14.56 0.19
C ALA A 113 12.87 -15.20 1.10
N SER A 114 12.71 -14.68 2.32
CA SER A 114 11.72 -15.09 3.33
C SER A 114 11.11 -13.85 3.99
N PRO A 115 9.97 -13.96 4.69
CA PRO A 115 9.38 -12.84 5.42
C PRO A 115 10.39 -12.18 6.38
N ILE A 116 10.34 -10.85 6.47
CA ILE A 116 11.23 -10.06 7.33
C ILE A 116 10.89 -10.34 8.80
N ASN A 117 11.93 -10.58 9.61
CA ASN A 117 11.85 -10.54 11.06
C ASN A 117 12.35 -9.18 11.58
N LYS A 118 12.09 -8.86 12.85
CA LYS A 118 12.44 -7.56 13.46
C LYS A 118 13.95 -7.27 13.37
N ASP A 119 14.81 -8.27 13.57
CA ASP A 119 16.26 -8.12 13.52
C ASP A 119 16.76 -7.74 12.12
N LEU A 120 16.10 -8.27 11.07
CA LEU A 120 16.42 -7.94 9.70
C LEU A 120 15.89 -6.55 9.32
N GLU A 121 14.73 -6.18 9.84
CA GLU A 121 14.15 -4.85 9.66
C GLU A 121 15.08 -3.76 10.19
N GLU A 122 15.60 -3.90 11.41
CA GLU A 122 16.57 -2.98 12.01
C GLU A 122 17.87 -2.86 11.18
N LYS A 123 18.39 -4.00 10.70
CA LYS A 123 19.58 -4.00 9.81
C LYS A 123 19.32 -3.31 8.49
N ILE A 124 18.13 -3.46 7.93
CA ILE A 124 17.73 -2.80 6.68
C ILE A 124 17.62 -1.30 6.90
N LEU A 125 16.94 -0.87 7.97
CA LEU A 125 16.77 0.54 8.33
C LEU A 125 18.13 1.22 8.58
N SER A 126 19.08 0.54 9.22
CA SER A 126 20.44 1.08 9.44
C SER A 126 21.24 1.30 8.14
N LYS A 127 20.88 0.61 7.04
CA LYS A 127 21.51 0.79 5.73
C LYS A 127 20.90 1.92 4.89
N ILE A 128 19.66 2.28 5.20
CA ILE A 128 18.99 3.42 4.59
C ILE A 128 19.41 4.66 5.40
N ASN A 129 20.51 5.30 5.10
CA ASN A 129 21.05 6.50 5.76
C ASN A 129 20.02 7.66 5.77
N VAL A 130 18.94 7.55 6.53
CA VAL A 130 17.90 8.55 6.68
C VAL A 130 17.89 9.03 8.12
N SER A 131 18.00 10.35 8.28
CA SER A 131 18.06 11.03 9.59
C SER A 131 16.80 10.81 10.45
N ASP A 132 15.67 10.39 9.83
CA ASP A 132 14.39 10.13 10.48
C ASP A 132 13.84 8.73 10.12
N LEU A 133 14.24 7.74 10.88
CA LEU A 133 13.75 6.34 10.78
C LEU A 133 12.23 6.21 11.01
N LYS A 134 11.60 7.19 11.66
CA LYS A 134 10.15 7.19 11.94
C LYS A 134 9.29 7.49 10.72
N SER A 135 9.88 8.02 9.64
CA SER A 135 9.18 8.44 8.42
C SER A 135 9.33 7.44 7.27
N ILE A 136 9.70 6.19 7.54
CA ILE A 136 9.86 5.17 6.49
C ILE A 136 8.82 4.06 6.67
N ASN A 137 8.00 3.86 5.65
CA ASN A 137 7.11 2.70 5.55
C ASN A 137 7.81 1.59 4.76
N LEU A 138 8.14 0.47 5.43
CA LEU A 138 8.77 -0.69 4.80
C LEU A 138 7.71 -1.61 4.20
N LYS A 139 7.75 -1.78 2.87
CA LYS A 139 6.94 -2.77 2.16
C LYS A 139 7.79 -3.99 1.81
N ASN A 140 7.53 -5.11 2.44
CA ASN A 140 8.24 -6.36 2.15
C ASN A 140 7.62 -7.11 0.96
N ILE A 141 8.47 -7.52 0.02
CA ILE A 141 8.11 -8.41 -1.09
C ILE A 141 9.00 -9.66 -0.98
N VAL A 142 8.37 -10.81 -0.75
CA VAL A 142 9.10 -12.08 -0.67
C VAL A 142 9.34 -12.64 -2.07
N LYS A 143 10.63 -12.80 -2.44
CA LYS A 143 11.08 -13.43 -3.69
C LYS A 143 12.17 -14.46 -3.38
N PRO A 144 11.83 -15.75 -3.31
CA PRO A 144 12.81 -16.81 -3.05
C PRO A 144 13.97 -16.86 -4.06
N GLU A 145 13.76 -16.33 -5.26
CA GLU A 145 14.74 -16.31 -6.37
C GLU A 145 16.03 -15.57 -6.07
N ILE A 146 16.07 -14.71 -5.04
CA ILE A 146 17.29 -14.01 -4.62
C ILE A 146 18.24 -14.89 -3.80
N LEU A 147 17.77 -16.12 -3.41
CA LEU A 147 18.47 -17.13 -2.63
C LEU A 147 18.77 -16.74 -1.17
N GLY A 148 18.81 -15.45 -0.85
CA GLY A 148 19.08 -14.90 0.48
C GLY A 148 19.54 -13.46 0.42
N GLY A 149 19.72 -12.84 1.61
CA GLY A 149 19.97 -11.42 1.71
C GLY A 149 18.74 -10.56 1.41
N PHE A 150 18.96 -9.32 0.94
CA PHE A 150 17.87 -8.40 0.66
C PHE A 150 18.23 -7.42 -0.47
N ILE A 151 17.21 -6.87 -1.11
CA ILE A 151 17.31 -5.76 -2.05
C ILE A 151 16.41 -4.63 -1.53
N ILE A 152 16.96 -3.42 -1.38
CA ILE A 152 16.20 -2.24 -0.95
C ILE A 152 16.03 -1.33 -2.17
N ARG A 153 14.79 -0.87 -2.39
CA ARG A 153 14.46 0.22 -3.32
C ARG A 153 13.92 1.38 -2.54
N PHE A 154 14.63 2.49 -2.56
CA PHE A 154 14.29 3.68 -1.82
C PHE A 154 14.72 4.92 -2.61
N ASP A 155 13.79 5.89 -2.77
CA ASP A 155 14.06 7.18 -3.42
C ASP A 155 14.73 7.04 -4.80
N GLY A 156 14.25 6.12 -5.63
CA GLY A 156 14.79 5.86 -6.97
C GLY A 156 16.15 5.13 -7.00
N LYS A 157 16.73 4.81 -5.83
CA LYS A 157 17.97 4.04 -5.71
C LYS A 157 17.69 2.58 -5.35
N GLU A 158 18.50 1.68 -5.87
CA GLU A 158 18.48 0.27 -5.50
C GLU A 158 19.78 -0.12 -4.81
N TYR A 159 19.69 -0.69 -3.62
CA TYR A 159 20.79 -1.33 -2.92
C TYR A 159 20.57 -2.84 -2.92
N ASN A 160 21.43 -3.57 -3.63
CA ASN A 160 21.31 -5.00 -3.81
C ASN A 160 22.37 -5.73 -2.99
N ALA A 161 21.96 -6.32 -1.87
CA ALA A 161 22.77 -7.18 -0.98
C ALA A 161 22.31 -8.65 -1.05
N SER A 162 21.77 -9.08 -2.20
CA SER A 162 21.35 -10.48 -2.39
C SER A 162 22.54 -11.43 -2.58
N VAL A 163 22.38 -12.65 -2.09
CA VAL A 163 23.37 -13.74 -2.30
C VAL A 163 23.57 -14.00 -3.79
N LYS A 164 22.49 -13.96 -4.57
CA LYS A 164 22.53 -14.13 -6.03
C LYS A 164 23.48 -13.11 -6.71
N GLN A 165 23.39 -11.84 -6.32
CA GLN A 165 24.24 -10.79 -6.88
C GLN A 165 25.71 -11.00 -6.47
N ASN A 166 25.97 -11.34 -5.21
CA ASN A 166 27.33 -11.60 -4.72
C ASN A 166 27.96 -12.79 -5.43
N LEU A 167 27.23 -13.88 -5.65
CA LEU A 167 27.71 -15.04 -6.42
C LEU A 167 28.02 -14.67 -7.88
N ASN A 168 27.17 -13.86 -8.52
CA ASN A 168 27.43 -13.40 -9.88
C ASN A 168 28.70 -12.52 -9.95
N ASN A 169 28.89 -11.63 -8.98
CA ASN A 169 30.09 -10.78 -8.91
C ASN A 169 31.35 -11.63 -8.75
N LEU A 170 31.33 -12.63 -7.84
CA LEU A 170 32.45 -13.58 -7.66
C LEU A 170 32.72 -14.38 -8.93
N LYS A 171 31.68 -14.89 -9.60
CA LYS A 171 31.84 -15.60 -10.87
C LYS A 171 32.53 -14.72 -11.92
N THR A 172 32.12 -13.46 -12.04
CA THR A 172 32.73 -12.52 -13.00
C THR A 172 34.19 -12.23 -12.66
N GLN A 173 34.56 -12.10 -11.37
CA GLN A 173 35.93 -11.89 -10.92
C GLN A 173 36.83 -13.09 -11.15
N LEU A 174 36.30 -14.32 -11.13
CA LEU A 174 37.07 -15.54 -11.35
C LEU A 174 37.19 -15.93 -12.84
N THR A 175 36.37 -15.33 -13.72
CA THR A 175 36.35 -15.62 -15.17
C THR A 175 37.03 -14.52 -16.01
N ASN A 176 37.47 -13.43 -15.40
CA ASN A 176 38.35 -12.42 -15.98
C ASN A 176 39.77 -12.56 -15.44
#